data_3837a72f8efdeae27b443e0bc738669c
#
_entry.id   3837a72f8efdeae27b443e0bc738669c
#
_cell.length_a   1.000
_cell.length_b   1.000
_cell.length_c   1.000
_cell.angle_alpha   90.00
_cell.angle_beta   90.00
_cell.angle_gamma   90.00
#
_symmetry.space_group_name_H-M   'P 1'
#
loop_
_entity.id
_entity.type
_entity.pdbx_description
1 polymer ?
#
loop_
_entity_poly.entity_id
_entity_poly.type
_entity_poly.pdbx_seq_one_letter_code
_entity_poly.pdbx_strand_id
1 'polypeptide(L)'
;MYEIVVVFLAPFSFLPIQVRVADALLPLSIIFGMPAIIGLSLGTVVANIFGGLGFIDIIAGTVANFIAAYVAWKLCRRNKVPFIVGIACQIVIVSMIVGVYISYLFELPLIVGITDIFIGTFLAIGVLGSVLIVIIKNRIQSAGIKNDTN
;
A
#
# COMPACT_ATOMS: atom_id res chain seq x y z
N MET A 1 22.99 -6.48 13.50
CA MET A 1 21.76 -7.29 13.39
C MET A 1 20.94 -6.96 12.16
N TYR A 2 20.82 -5.71 11.75
CA TYR A 2 20.12 -5.30 10.52
C TYR A 2 20.77 -5.86 9.26
N GLU A 3 22.10 -5.86 9.18
CA GLU A 3 22.86 -6.40 8.05
C GLU A 3 22.72 -7.92 7.88
N ILE A 4 22.54 -8.67 8.98
CA ILE A 4 22.35 -10.13 8.92
C ILE A 4 20.97 -10.46 8.35
N VAL A 5 19.94 -9.70 8.68
CA VAL A 5 18.60 -9.86 8.12
C VAL A 5 18.59 -9.51 6.63
N VAL A 6 19.34 -8.48 6.21
CA VAL A 6 19.49 -8.10 4.81
C VAL A 6 20.24 -9.17 4.03
N VAL A 7 21.31 -9.77 4.59
CA VAL A 7 22.08 -10.84 3.93
C VAL A 7 21.29 -12.16 3.88
N PHE A 8 20.49 -12.48 4.89
CA PHE A 8 19.62 -13.67 4.87
C PHE A 8 18.41 -13.52 3.93
N LEU A 9 17.92 -12.28 3.75
CA LEU A 9 16.88 -11.96 2.79
C LEU A 9 17.44 -11.55 1.41
N ALA A 10 18.76 -11.48 1.25
CA ALA A 10 19.42 -11.14 -0.01
C ALA A 10 18.99 -12.05 -1.18
N PRO A 11 18.79 -13.38 -1.02
CA PRO A 11 18.26 -14.21 -2.12
C PRO A 11 16.82 -13.84 -2.51
N PHE A 12 16.05 -13.26 -1.58
CA PHE A 12 14.70 -12.74 -1.82
C PHE A 12 14.70 -11.25 -2.25
N SER A 13 15.78 -10.53 -1.94
CA SER A 13 15.96 -9.12 -2.35
C SER A 13 16.46 -8.99 -3.78
N PHE A 14 17.03 -10.03 -4.36
CA PHE A 14 17.38 -10.11 -5.79
C PHE A 14 16.22 -10.55 -6.68
N LEU A 15 15.12 -11.01 -6.11
CA LEU A 15 13.86 -11.11 -6.80
C LEU A 15 13.20 -9.72 -6.74
N PRO A 16 12.71 -9.18 -7.87
CA PRO A 16 12.09 -7.86 -7.92
C PRO A 16 10.75 -7.77 -7.16
N ILE A 17 10.43 -8.74 -6.31
CA ILE A 17 9.23 -8.75 -5.49
C ILE A 17 9.46 -7.82 -4.28
N GLN A 18 9.24 -6.53 -4.48
CA GLN A 18 9.21 -5.58 -3.38
C GLN A 18 7.89 -5.72 -2.61
N VAL A 19 7.88 -6.57 -1.60
CA VAL A 19 6.77 -6.60 -0.64
C VAL A 19 6.93 -5.40 0.30
N ARG A 20 6.26 -4.33 -0.02
CA ARG A 20 6.19 -3.14 0.84
C ARG A 20 5.21 -3.42 1.98
N VAL A 21 5.71 -3.99 3.07
CA VAL A 21 4.88 -4.30 4.26
C VAL A 21 4.14 -3.05 4.78
N ALA A 22 4.73 -1.87 4.61
CA ALA A 22 4.11 -0.59 4.96
C ALA A 22 2.79 -0.34 4.19
N ASP A 23 2.66 -0.86 2.98
CA ASP A 23 1.43 -0.70 2.18
C ASP A 23 0.25 -1.48 2.76
N ALA A 24 0.49 -2.45 3.66
CA ALA A 24 -0.57 -3.12 4.42
C ALA A 24 -1.40 -2.14 5.28
N LEU A 25 -0.87 -0.96 5.57
CA LEU A 25 -1.59 0.08 6.31
C LEU A 25 -2.50 0.94 5.43
N LEU A 26 -2.35 0.90 4.10
CA LEU A 26 -3.17 1.70 3.17
C LEU A 26 -4.68 1.53 3.36
N PRO A 27 -5.20 0.30 3.58
CA PRO A 27 -6.62 0.09 3.82
C PRO A 27 -7.18 0.83 5.04
N LEU A 28 -6.34 1.23 6.01
CA LEU A 28 -6.78 2.04 7.16
C LEU A 28 -7.32 3.41 6.74
N SER A 29 -6.89 3.92 5.59
CA SER A 29 -7.43 5.16 5.02
C SER A 29 -8.95 5.10 4.80
N ILE A 30 -9.49 3.91 4.52
CA ILE A 30 -10.92 3.71 4.32
C ILE A 30 -11.70 3.99 5.62
N ILE A 31 -11.13 3.63 6.77
CA ILE A 31 -11.76 3.81 8.09
C ILE A 31 -11.51 5.22 8.63
N PHE A 32 -10.25 5.65 8.67
CA PHE A 32 -9.84 6.89 9.34
C PHE A 32 -9.86 8.12 8.44
N GLY A 33 -9.98 7.95 7.11
CA GLY A 33 -10.11 9.06 6.15
C GLY A 33 -8.88 9.93 6.02
N MET A 34 -9.07 11.24 5.83
CA MET A 34 -8.01 12.20 5.51
C MET A 34 -6.81 12.20 6.45
N PRO A 35 -6.96 12.12 7.79
CA PRO A 35 -5.80 12.06 8.69
C PRO A 35 -4.90 10.85 8.40
N ALA A 36 -5.51 9.69 8.14
CA ALA A 36 -4.74 8.49 7.79
C ALA A 36 -4.09 8.61 6.41
N ILE A 37 -4.77 9.19 5.42
CA ILE A 37 -4.22 9.43 4.08
C ILE A 37 -2.94 10.26 4.16
N ILE A 38 -2.99 11.37 4.89
CA ILE A 38 -1.84 12.26 5.06
C ILE A 38 -0.71 11.53 5.82
N GLY A 39 -1.04 10.88 6.94
CA GLY A 39 -0.06 10.15 7.75
C GLY A 39 0.64 9.03 6.98
N LEU A 40 -0.12 8.24 6.21
CA LEU A 40 0.42 7.17 5.38
C LEU A 40 1.30 7.72 4.24
N SER A 41 0.90 8.81 3.61
CA SER A 41 1.70 9.45 2.55
C SER A 41 3.03 9.98 3.09
N LEU A 42 3.01 10.64 4.25
CA LEU A 42 4.25 11.09 4.91
C LEU A 42 5.11 9.90 5.33
N GLY A 43 4.50 8.83 5.87
CA GLY A 43 5.18 7.59 6.19
C GLY A 43 5.85 6.95 4.97
N THR A 44 5.20 7.00 3.80
CA THR A 44 5.78 6.52 2.53
C THR A 44 7.00 7.35 2.11
N VAL A 45 6.95 8.67 2.27
CA VAL A 45 8.13 9.54 2.01
C VAL A 45 9.32 9.06 2.84
N VAL A 46 9.12 8.90 4.15
CA VAL A 46 10.17 8.45 5.06
C VAL A 46 10.68 7.05 4.68
N ALA A 47 9.76 6.12 4.44
CA ALA A 47 10.12 4.75 4.06
C ALA A 47 10.92 4.69 2.75
N ASN A 48 10.55 5.48 1.74
CA ASN A 48 11.24 5.50 0.46
C ASN A 48 12.61 6.22 0.53
N ILE A 49 12.78 7.20 1.43
CA ILE A 49 14.11 7.78 1.71
C ILE A 49 15.05 6.69 2.21
N PHE A 50 14.61 5.86 3.16
CA PHE A 50 15.41 4.75 3.69
C PHE A 50 15.52 3.56 2.70
N GLY A 51 14.58 3.43 1.76
CA GLY A 51 14.58 2.40 0.73
C GLY A 51 15.69 2.55 -0.32
N GLY A 52 16.24 3.77 -0.47
CA GLY A 52 17.44 4.02 -1.28
C GLY A 52 17.27 3.90 -2.80
N LEU A 53 16.04 3.75 -3.32
CA LEU A 53 15.75 3.65 -4.77
C LEU A 53 15.80 5.00 -5.50
N GLY A 54 16.09 6.09 -4.77
CA GLY A 54 16.28 7.42 -5.33
C GLY A 54 15.04 8.32 -5.30
N PHE A 55 15.21 9.53 -5.82
CA PHE A 55 14.21 10.60 -5.74
C PHE A 55 12.91 10.28 -6.48
N ILE A 56 12.99 9.51 -7.57
CA ILE A 56 11.83 9.09 -8.35
C ILE A 56 10.92 8.19 -7.51
N ASP A 57 11.49 7.24 -6.75
CA ASP A 57 10.73 6.35 -5.88
C ASP A 57 10.03 7.11 -4.74
N ILE A 58 10.71 8.10 -4.17
CA ILE A 58 10.14 8.94 -3.11
C ILE A 58 8.89 9.66 -3.61
N ILE A 59 8.98 10.32 -4.77
CA ILE A 59 7.86 11.08 -5.31
C ILE A 59 6.76 10.14 -5.84
N ALA A 60 7.11 9.25 -6.76
CA ALA A 60 6.14 8.42 -7.45
C ALA A 60 5.44 7.44 -6.49
N GLY A 61 6.19 6.83 -5.56
CA GLY A 61 5.62 5.95 -4.54
C GLY A 61 4.69 6.69 -3.57
N THR A 62 5.07 7.90 -3.14
CA THR A 62 4.21 8.73 -2.27
C THR A 62 2.94 9.17 -2.97
N VAL A 63 3.04 9.62 -4.22
CA VAL A 63 1.88 10.01 -5.04
C VAL A 63 0.96 8.82 -5.29
N ALA A 64 1.53 7.65 -5.59
CA ALA A 64 0.77 6.42 -5.78
C ALA A 64 -0.05 6.05 -4.53
N ASN A 65 0.59 6.05 -3.36
CA ASN A 65 -0.06 5.72 -2.10
C ASN A 65 -1.10 6.76 -1.69
N PHE A 66 -0.82 8.06 -1.91
CA PHE A 66 -1.79 9.12 -1.66
C PHE A 66 -3.04 8.95 -2.54
N ILE A 67 -2.87 8.77 -3.85
CA ILE A 67 -3.98 8.60 -4.79
C ILE A 67 -4.78 7.35 -4.46
N ALA A 68 -4.09 6.21 -4.23
CA ALA A 68 -4.73 4.95 -3.89
C ALA A 68 -5.57 5.05 -2.61
N ALA A 69 -5.00 5.64 -1.56
CA ALA A 69 -5.68 5.85 -0.28
C ALA A 69 -6.88 6.79 -0.42
N TYR A 70 -6.72 7.91 -1.13
CA TYR A 70 -7.77 8.90 -1.33
C TYR A 70 -8.94 8.35 -2.15
N VAL A 71 -8.65 7.68 -3.27
CA VAL A 71 -9.67 7.09 -4.15
C VAL A 71 -10.46 6.02 -3.41
N ALA A 72 -9.78 5.11 -2.70
CA ALA A 72 -10.44 4.06 -1.93
C ALA A 72 -11.34 4.64 -0.83
N TRP A 73 -10.85 5.61 -0.07
CA TRP A 73 -11.64 6.29 0.95
C TRP A 73 -12.87 6.97 0.36
N LYS A 74 -12.70 7.76 -0.70
CA LYS A 74 -13.80 8.47 -1.36
C LYS A 74 -14.84 7.52 -1.96
N LEU A 75 -14.37 6.43 -2.57
CA LEU A 75 -15.23 5.41 -3.17
C LEU A 75 -16.09 4.71 -2.11
N CYS A 76 -15.47 4.24 -1.03
CA CYS A 76 -16.17 3.53 0.04
C CYS A 76 -17.12 4.47 0.83
N ARG A 77 -16.71 5.71 1.09
CA ARG A 77 -17.50 6.65 1.86
C ARG A 77 -18.67 7.26 1.07
N ARG A 78 -18.43 7.65 -0.19
CA ARG A 78 -19.44 8.34 -1.02
C ARG A 78 -20.43 7.37 -1.66
N ASN A 79 -19.92 6.27 -2.20
CA ASN A 79 -20.72 5.34 -2.99
C ASN A 79 -21.21 4.13 -2.17
N LYS A 80 -20.93 4.11 -0.86
CA LYS A 80 -21.29 2.99 0.04
C LYS A 80 -20.84 1.61 -0.47
N VAL A 81 -19.69 1.58 -1.15
CA VAL A 81 -19.14 0.35 -1.74
C VAL A 81 -18.42 -0.45 -0.64
N PRO A 82 -18.48 -1.80 -0.67
CA PRO A 82 -17.76 -2.62 0.29
C PRO A 82 -16.27 -2.30 0.34
N PHE A 83 -15.65 -2.36 1.52
CA PHE A 83 -14.23 -2.08 1.70
C PHE A 83 -13.31 -2.93 0.81
N ILE A 84 -13.75 -4.14 0.42
CA ILE A 84 -13.03 -5.05 -0.50
C ILE A 84 -12.80 -4.37 -1.86
N VAL A 85 -13.78 -3.63 -2.37
CA VAL A 85 -13.64 -2.88 -3.64
C VAL A 85 -12.63 -1.73 -3.48
N GLY A 86 -12.62 -1.06 -2.32
CA GLY A 86 -11.62 -0.05 -2.00
C GLY A 86 -10.21 -0.64 -1.97
N ILE A 87 -10.03 -1.80 -1.34
CA ILE A 87 -8.76 -2.53 -1.32
C ILE A 87 -8.32 -2.93 -2.73
N ALA A 88 -9.21 -3.50 -3.54
CA ALA A 88 -8.91 -3.87 -4.92
C ALA A 88 -8.47 -2.63 -5.75
N CYS A 89 -9.14 -1.50 -5.55
CA CYS A 89 -8.79 -0.24 -6.19
C CYS A 89 -7.38 0.24 -5.78
N GLN A 90 -7.02 0.12 -4.50
CA GLN A 90 -5.68 0.45 -4.00
C GLN A 90 -4.61 -0.41 -4.67
N ILE A 91 -4.83 -1.73 -4.74
CA ILE A 91 -3.90 -2.67 -5.39
C ILE A 91 -3.66 -2.28 -6.85
N VAL A 92 -4.73 -2.03 -7.59
CA VAL A 92 -4.63 -1.67 -9.02
C VAL A 92 -3.89 -0.34 -9.20
N ILE A 93 -4.24 0.70 -8.44
CA ILE A 93 -3.62 2.02 -8.57
C ILE A 93 -2.13 1.96 -8.23
N VAL A 94 -1.76 1.33 -7.11
CA VAL A 94 -0.37 1.20 -6.70
C VAL A 94 0.41 0.37 -7.73
N SER A 95 -0.13 -0.76 -8.17
CA SER A 95 0.54 -1.62 -9.15
C SER A 95 0.77 -0.93 -10.48
N MET A 96 -0.18 -0.14 -10.96
CA MET A 96 -0.03 0.61 -12.20
C MET A 96 1.02 1.71 -12.08
N ILE A 97 0.93 2.57 -11.06
CA ILE A 97 1.86 3.70 -10.93
C ILE A 97 3.26 3.21 -10.58
N VAL A 98 3.39 2.36 -9.56
CA VAL A 98 4.69 1.85 -9.09
C VAL A 98 5.31 0.90 -10.11
N GLY A 99 4.52 0.00 -10.71
CA GLY A 99 5.01 -0.94 -11.71
C GLY A 99 5.57 -0.25 -12.95
N VAL A 100 4.93 0.85 -13.40
CA VAL A 100 5.43 1.61 -14.55
C VAL A 100 6.79 2.25 -14.27
N TYR A 101 6.93 2.99 -13.15
CA TYR A 101 8.21 3.65 -12.89
C TYR A 101 9.33 2.67 -12.50
N ILE A 102 9.00 1.57 -11.82
CA ILE A 102 9.98 0.51 -11.52
C ILE A 102 10.48 -0.16 -12.81
N SER A 103 9.58 -0.44 -13.75
CA SER A 103 9.97 -0.97 -15.06
C SER A 103 10.93 -0.03 -15.78
N TYR A 104 10.66 1.28 -15.73
CA TYR A 104 11.55 2.28 -16.32
C TYR A 104 12.90 2.36 -15.59
N LEU A 105 12.89 2.32 -14.25
CA LEU A 105 14.11 2.46 -13.44
C LEU A 105 15.08 1.27 -13.59
N PHE A 106 14.54 0.06 -13.73
CA PHE A 106 15.31 -1.19 -13.84
C PHE A 106 15.40 -1.73 -15.26
N GLU A 107 14.96 -0.95 -16.26
CA GLU A 107 14.96 -1.36 -17.68
C GLU A 107 14.25 -2.71 -17.93
N LEU A 108 13.22 -3.00 -17.14
CA LEU A 108 12.44 -4.22 -17.24
C LEU A 108 11.29 -4.07 -18.25
N PRO A 109 10.83 -5.17 -18.88
CA PRO A 109 9.59 -5.16 -19.64
C PRO A 109 8.42 -4.69 -18.74
N LEU A 110 7.57 -3.81 -19.25
CA LEU A 110 6.50 -3.16 -18.51
C LEU A 110 5.56 -4.16 -17.82
N ILE A 111 5.28 -5.28 -18.48
CA ILE A 111 4.46 -6.37 -17.96
C ILE A 111 5.10 -7.00 -16.73
N VAL A 112 6.43 -7.19 -16.75
CA VAL A 112 7.15 -7.80 -15.62
C VAL A 112 7.09 -6.91 -14.40
N GLY A 113 7.40 -5.61 -14.53
CA GLY A 113 7.34 -4.68 -13.39
C GLY A 113 5.94 -4.53 -12.81
N ILE A 114 4.90 -4.46 -13.66
CA ILE A 114 3.51 -4.37 -13.18
C ILE A 114 3.10 -5.66 -12.46
N THR A 115 3.43 -6.84 -12.99
CA THR A 115 3.09 -8.12 -12.35
C THR A 115 3.80 -8.32 -11.03
N ASP A 116 5.07 -7.98 -10.93
CA ASP A 116 5.83 -8.08 -9.69
C ASP A 116 5.25 -7.20 -8.58
N ILE A 117 4.98 -5.93 -8.91
CA ILE A 117 4.36 -5.01 -7.94
C ILE A 117 2.94 -5.45 -7.61
N PHE A 118 2.18 -5.97 -8.57
CA PHE A 118 0.84 -6.48 -8.32
C PHE A 118 0.84 -7.64 -7.32
N ILE A 119 1.76 -8.60 -7.45
CA ILE A 119 1.88 -9.70 -6.50
C ILE A 119 2.24 -9.18 -5.11
N GLY A 120 3.24 -8.28 -5.01
CA GLY A 120 3.66 -7.67 -3.75
C GLY A 120 2.54 -6.88 -3.06
N THR A 121 1.83 -6.04 -3.81
CA THR A 121 0.70 -5.24 -3.29
C THR A 121 -0.51 -6.10 -2.95
N PHE A 122 -0.77 -7.17 -3.71
CA PHE A 122 -1.84 -8.10 -3.40
C PHE A 122 -1.59 -8.80 -2.05
N LEU A 123 -0.38 -9.22 -1.77
CA LEU A 123 -0.01 -9.80 -0.47
C LEU A 123 -0.07 -8.75 0.66
N ALA A 124 0.51 -7.57 0.45
CA ALA A 124 0.57 -6.53 1.47
C ALA A 124 -0.82 -5.90 1.73
N ILE A 125 -1.44 -5.33 0.70
CA ILE A 125 -2.71 -4.60 0.83
C ILE A 125 -3.88 -5.59 0.89
N GLY A 126 -3.88 -6.58 0.00
CA GLY A 126 -4.98 -7.55 -0.12
C GLY A 126 -5.08 -8.48 1.08
N VAL A 127 -4.00 -9.16 1.45
CA VAL A 127 -4.03 -10.14 2.53
C VAL A 127 -3.81 -9.45 3.88
N LEU A 128 -2.64 -8.87 4.12
CA LEU A 128 -2.30 -8.28 5.43
C LEU A 128 -3.21 -7.08 5.75
N GLY A 129 -3.48 -6.21 4.79
CA GLY A 129 -4.33 -5.05 4.97
C GLY A 129 -5.80 -5.42 5.25
N SER A 130 -6.33 -6.47 4.61
CA SER A 130 -7.69 -6.97 4.89
C SER A 130 -7.81 -7.52 6.31
N VAL A 131 -6.84 -8.29 6.75
CA VAL A 131 -6.81 -8.82 8.13
C VAL A 131 -6.78 -7.68 9.13
N LEU A 132 -5.97 -6.67 8.87
CA LEU A 132 -5.83 -5.49 9.74
C LEU A 132 -7.14 -4.70 9.85
N ILE A 133 -7.82 -4.46 8.72
CA ILE A 133 -9.14 -3.80 8.70
C ILE A 133 -10.17 -4.57 9.52
N VAL A 134 -10.24 -5.90 9.35
CA VAL A 134 -11.20 -6.72 10.08
C VAL A 134 -10.95 -6.68 11.58
N ILE A 135 -9.68 -6.78 12.01
CA ILE A 135 -9.33 -6.71 13.43
C ILE A 135 -9.72 -5.35 14.02
N ILE A 136 -9.41 -4.26 13.33
CA ILE A 136 -9.71 -2.90 13.82
C ILE A 136 -11.22 -2.66 13.84
N LYS A 137 -11.96 -3.06 12.81
CA LYS A 137 -13.43 -2.95 12.79
C LYS A 137 -14.06 -3.70 13.97
N ASN A 138 -13.63 -4.91 14.22
CA ASN A 138 -14.14 -5.71 15.34
C ASN A 138 -13.83 -5.05 16.69
N ARG A 139 -12.64 -4.45 16.85
CA ARG A 139 -12.27 -3.72 18.07
C ARG A 139 -13.10 -2.45 18.28
N ILE A 140 -13.34 -1.68 17.23
CA ILE A 140 -14.17 -0.46 17.28
C ILE A 140 -15.61 -0.81 17.65
N GLN A 141 -16.16 -1.88 17.06
CA GLN A 141 -17.51 -2.35 17.39
C GLN A 141 -17.62 -2.84 18.83
N SER A 142 -16.61 -3.57 19.31
CA SER A 142 -16.57 -4.06 20.71
C SER A 142 -16.41 -2.94 21.73
N ALA A 143 -15.79 -1.82 21.36
CA ALA A 143 -15.65 -0.63 22.21
C ALA A 143 -16.89 0.27 22.23
N GLY A 144 -18.00 -0.10 21.58
CA GLY A 144 -19.26 0.65 21.58
C GLY A 144 -19.21 1.98 20.81
N ILE A 145 -18.15 2.22 20.05
CA ILE A 145 -18.04 3.41 19.20
C ILE A 145 -18.83 3.13 17.92
N LYS A 146 -20.09 3.63 17.88
CA LYS A 146 -20.90 3.62 16.66
C LYS A 146 -20.18 4.45 15.60
N ASN A 147 -19.58 3.79 14.61
CA ASN A 147 -19.22 4.47 13.38
C ASN A 147 -20.48 4.62 12.52
N ASP A 148 -20.87 5.85 12.21
CA ASP A 148 -21.88 6.20 11.22
C ASP A 148 -21.40 5.89 9.80
N THR A 149 -20.97 4.66 9.55
CA THR A 149 -20.59 4.16 8.23
C THR A 149 -21.49 2.96 7.89
N ASN A 150 -22.77 3.25 7.77
CA ASN A 150 -23.69 2.43 6.97
C ASN A 150 -23.87 3.07 5.60
#